data_39f2f21745759b1b5fb5d92edcec94f7
#
_entry.id   39f2f21745759b1b5fb5d92edcec94f7
#
_cell.length_a   1.000
_cell.length_b   1.000
_cell.length_c   1.000
_cell.angle_alpha   90.00
_cell.angle_beta   90.00
_cell.angle_gamma   90.00
#
_symmetry.space_group_name_H-M   'P 1'
#
loop_
_entity.id
_entity.type
_entity.pdbx_description
1 polymer ?
#
loop_
_entity_poly.entity_id
_entity_poly.type
_entity_poly.pdbx_seq_one_letter_code
_entity_poly.pdbx_strand_id
1 'polypeptide(L)'
;TKSRSNSGNWWVQHIGTSTASKMLNLQATSAETDKSGNGTLSRPTATVFGTNHTDGLGTNGETHIAYCWHSVEGYSKFGFFEGNNDDDGAFIYTGFRPRLVFIKNIDATNRWIVHDSARRTFNPMNLPLDWDESYGEYTSASRQIDFLSNGFKCRTSDASINGSNTYVYGAWGDVPFKYNNTF
;
A
#
# COMPACT_ATOMS: atom_id res chain seq x y z
N THR A 1 -0.47 -12.23 1.30
CA THR A 1 -0.39 -13.67 1.66
C THR A 1 0.97 -14.02 2.23
N LYS A 2 1.00 -15.07 3.08
CA LYS A 2 2.23 -15.59 3.71
C LYS A 2 2.08 -17.08 3.94
N SER A 3 3.10 -17.87 3.57
CA SER A 3 3.18 -19.27 4.01
C SER A 3 3.37 -19.32 5.53
N ARG A 4 2.63 -20.22 6.18
CA ARG A 4 2.76 -20.56 7.61
C ARG A 4 3.68 -21.75 7.82
N SER A 5 3.89 -22.56 6.79
CA SER A 5 4.67 -23.79 6.83
C SER A 5 6.15 -23.55 6.57
N ASN A 6 6.51 -22.50 5.85
CA ASN A 6 7.86 -22.18 5.45
C ASN A 6 8.25 -20.72 5.70
N SER A 7 9.55 -20.47 5.79
CA SER A 7 10.11 -19.14 5.70
C SER A 7 9.92 -18.65 4.25
N GLY A 8 9.18 -17.58 4.05
CA GLY A 8 8.93 -17.00 2.73
C GLY A 8 8.56 -15.54 2.86
N ASN A 9 8.37 -14.90 1.75
CA ASN A 9 8.04 -13.49 1.72
C ASN A 9 6.56 -13.23 2.05
N TRP A 10 6.25 -12.04 2.53
CA TRP A 10 4.91 -11.49 2.57
C TRP A 10 4.57 -10.93 1.19
N TRP A 11 3.86 -11.72 0.39
CA TRP A 11 3.48 -11.31 -0.96
C TRP A 11 2.20 -10.47 -0.96
N VAL A 12 2.23 -9.39 -1.71
CA VAL A 12 1.11 -8.47 -1.88
C VAL A 12 0.66 -8.48 -3.33
N GLN A 13 -0.60 -8.86 -3.56
CA GLN A 13 -1.32 -8.57 -4.80
C GLN A 13 -2.06 -7.26 -4.63
N HIS A 14 -1.88 -6.33 -5.55
CA HIS A 14 -2.56 -5.05 -5.53
C HIS A 14 -3.19 -4.75 -6.88
N ILE A 15 -4.34 -4.09 -6.88
CA ILE A 15 -5.06 -3.75 -8.12
C ILE A 15 -4.25 -2.83 -9.04
N GLY A 16 -3.35 -2.03 -8.48
CA GLY A 16 -2.50 -1.07 -9.18
C GLY A 16 -1.17 -1.62 -9.69
N THR A 17 -0.85 -2.92 -9.52
CA THR A 17 0.35 -3.49 -10.18
C THR A 17 0.17 -3.52 -11.69
N SER A 18 1.26 -3.41 -12.46
CA SER A 18 1.19 -3.26 -13.93
C SER A 18 0.50 -4.44 -14.62
N THR A 19 0.69 -5.67 -14.11
CA THR A 19 0.01 -6.87 -14.62
C THR A 19 -0.48 -7.77 -13.49
N ALA A 20 -1.32 -8.75 -13.80
CA ALA A 20 -1.81 -9.73 -12.84
C ALA A 20 -0.72 -10.63 -12.26
N SER A 21 0.36 -10.86 -13.02
CA SER A 21 1.52 -11.66 -12.57
C SER A 21 2.53 -10.89 -11.73
N LYS A 22 2.37 -9.58 -11.59
CA LYS A 22 3.24 -8.74 -10.78
C LYS A 22 2.80 -8.70 -9.33
N MET A 23 3.77 -8.82 -8.44
CA MET A 23 3.58 -8.80 -7.00
C MET A 23 4.57 -7.89 -6.31
N LEU A 24 4.17 -7.41 -5.16
CA LEU A 24 5.04 -6.65 -4.26
C LEU A 24 5.42 -7.51 -3.06
N ASN A 25 6.53 -7.16 -2.44
CA ASN A 25 7.01 -7.80 -1.22
C ASN A 25 6.91 -6.80 -0.06
N LEU A 26 6.06 -7.07 0.93
CA LEU A 26 5.79 -6.16 2.03
C LEU A 26 7.01 -5.92 2.94
N GLN A 27 7.90 -6.89 3.00
CA GLN A 27 9.11 -6.85 3.84
C GLN A 27 10.36 -6.38 3.09
N ALA A 28 10.21 -5.83 1.90
CA ALA A 28 11.34 -5.41 1.07
C ALA A 28 11.02 -4.14 0.27
N THR A 29 12.07 -3.43 -0.06
CA THR A 29 12.03 -2.19 -0.84
C THR A 29 11.86 -2.41 -2.35
N SER A 30 11.96 -3.64 -2.84
CA SER A 30 11.94 -3.95 -4.27
C SER A 30 10.72 -3.35 -4.99
N ALA A 31 10.92 -3.01 -6.26
CA ALA A 31 9.84 -2.74 -7.21
C ALA A 31 8.92 -3.97 -7.39
N GLU A 32 7.87 -3.84 -8.18
CA GLU A 32 7.03 -4.99 -8.50
C GLU A 32 7.83 -6.08 -9.22
N THR A 33 7.63 -7.32 -8.80
CA THR A 33 8.36 -8.48 -9.31
C THR A 33 7.46 -9.35 -10.17
N ASP A 34 7.91 -9.72 -11.36
CA ASP A 34 7.19 -10.66 -12.22
C ASP A 34 7.29 -12.08 -11.66
N LYS A 35 6.12 -12.69 -11.49
CA LYS A 35 5.95 -14.05 -11.00
C LYS A 35 5.33 -15.00 -12.02
N SER A 36 5.21 -14.59 -13.27
CA SER A 36 4.59 -15.40 -14.35
C SER A 36 5.28 -16.75 -14.58
N GLY A 37 6.59 -16.85 -14.32
CA GLY A 37 7.37 -18.10 -14.49
C GLY A 37 7.06 -19.20 -13.48
N ASN A 38 6.34 -18.92 -12.40
CA ASN A 38 6.16 -19.84 -11.28
C ASN A 38 4.69 -20.28 -11.09
N GLY A 39 3.82 -19.99 -12.03
CA GLY A 39 2.40 -20.35 -11.99
C GLY A 39 1.50 -19.24 -12.51
N THR A 40 0.20 -19.49 -12.51
CA THR A 40 -0.80 -18.53 -12.98
C THR A 40 -1.32 -17.71 -11.80
N LEU A 41 -1.07 -16.40 -11.84
CA LEU A 41 -1.70 -15.44 -10.95
C LEU A 41 -2.82 -14.74 -11.67
N SER A 42 -3.95 -14.56 -11.01
CA SER A 42 -5.05 -13.73 -11.50
C SER A 42 -5.23 -12.52 -10.59
N ARG A 43 -5.70 -11.41 -11.16
CA ARG A 43 -6.07 -10.26 -10.33
C ARG A 43 -7.17 -10.67 -9.34
N PRO A 44 -7.10 -10.16 -8.10
CA PRO A 44 -8.21 -10.33 -7.17
C PRO A 44 -9.50 -9.75 -7.75
N THR A 45 -10.59 -10.44 -7.52
CA THR A 45 -11.96 -9.96 -7.80
C THR A 45 -12.66 -9.57 -6.51
N ALA A 46 -13.93 -9.22 -6.58
CA ALA A 46 -14.73 -8.92 -5.38
C ALA A 46 -14.88 -10.12 -4.42
N THR A 47 -14.70 -11.35 -4.90
CA THR A 47 -14.99 -12.56 -4.14
C THR A 47 -13.85 -13.57 -4.06
N VAL A 48 -12.86 -13.48 -4.94
CA VAL A 48 -11.77 -14.45 -5.00
C VAL A 48 -10.43 -13.79 -5.34
N PHE A 49 -9.36 -14.39 -4.88
CA PHE A 49 -7.99 -14.11 -5.33
C PHE A 49 -7.32 -15.43 -5.74
N GLY A 50 -6.44 -15.37 -6.75
CA GLY A 50 -5.75 -16.54 -7.27
C GLY A 50 -4.35 -16.69 -6.67
N THR A 51 -4.01 -17.90 -6.25
CA THR A 51 -2.69 -18.21 -5.64
C THR A 51 -2.03 -19.45 -6.24
N ASN A 52 -2.36 -19.80 -7.46
CA ASN A 52 -1.73 -20.96 -8.10
C ASN A 52 -0.26 -20.65 -8.47
N HIS A 53 0.59 -20.70 -7.47
CA HIS A 53 1.97 -20.29 -7.59
C HIS A 53 2.89 -21.12 -6.67
N THR A 54 4.04 -21.54 -7.18
CA THR A 54 4.97 -22.43 -6.46
C THR A 54 5.94 -21.71 -5.51
N ASP A 55 6.00 -20.39 -5.52
CA ASP A 55 6.94 -19.58 -4.72
C ASP A 55 6.28 -19.01 -3.46
N GLY A 56 5.80 -19.90 -2.59
CA GLY A 56 5.23 -19.54 -1.29
C GLY A 56 3.83 -18.92 -1.33
N LEU A 57 3.11 -19.02 -2.47
CA LEU A 57 1.78 -18.43 -2.66
C LEU A 57 0.67 -19.44 -2.94
N GLY A 58 0.97 -20.70 -2.95
CA GLY A 58 0.03 -21.76 -3.30
C GLY A 58 0.73 -23.10 -3.51
N THR A 59 1.90 -23.26 -2.92
CA THR A 59 2.65 -24.52 -2.95
C THR A 59 1.80 -25.64 -2.33
N ASN A 60 1.65 -26.72 -3.08
CA ASN A 60 0.83 -27.86 -2.63
C ASN A 60 1.38 -28.42 -1.30
N GLY A 61 0.50 -28.69 -0.36
CA GLY A 61 0.83 -29.19 0.97
C GLY A 61 1.23 -28.12 1.99
N GLU A 62 1.34 -26.84 1.61
CA GLU A 62 1.59 -25.74 2.53
C GLU A 62 0.32 -25.09 3.03
N THR A 63 0.38 -24.59 4.27
CA THR A 63 -0.69 -23.75 4.83
C THR A 63 -0.33 -22.28 4.67
N HIS A 64 -1.32 -21.45 4.32
CA HIS A 64 -1.14 -20.02 4.10
C HIS A 64 -2.11 -19.20 4.94
N ILE A 65 -1.73 -17.95 5.20
CA ILE A 65 -2.64 -16.92 5.69
C ILE A 65 -2.74 -15.82 4.64
N ALA A 66 -3.96 -15.29 4.44
CA ALA A 66 -4.21 -14.14 3.59
C ALA A 66 -4.96 -13.08 4.37
N TYR A 67 -4.51 -11.84 4.27
CA TYR A 67 -5.24 -10.66 4.68
C TYR A 67 -5.78 -9.99 3.42
N CYS A 68 -7.10 -9.80 3.38
CA CYS A 68 -7.78 -9.25 2.22
C CYS A 68 -8.46 -7.93 2.61
N TRP A 69 -8.25 -6.91 1.78
CA TRP A 69 -8.91 -5.61 1.92
C TRP A 69 -9.59 -5.25 0.60
N HIS A 70 -10.65 -4.50 0.69
CA HIS A 70 -11.32 -3.93 -0.48
C HIS A 70 -11.74 -2.49 -0.21
N SER A 71 -12.04 -1.73 -1.26
CA SER A 71 -12.56 -0.38 -1.12
C SER A 71 -13.98 -0.41 -0.61
N VAL A 72 -14.24 0.36 0.44
CA VAL A 72 -15.56 0.58 1.03
C VAL A 72 -15.81 2.09 1.04
N GLU A 73 -16.90 2.53 0.42
CA GLU A 73 -17.25 3.94 0.33
C GLU A 73 -17.27 4.60 1.70
N GLY A 74 -16.60 5.75 1.80
CA GLY A 74 -16.48 6.50 3.05
C GLY A 74 -15.51 5.94 4.08
N TYR A 75 -14.94 4.74 3.88
CA TYR A 75 -14.09 4.09 4.87
C TYR A 75 -12.72 3.66 4.36
N SER A 76 -12.64 2.99 3.22
CA SER A 76 -11.36 2.52 2.69
C SER A 76 -11.28 2.67 1.18
N LYS A 77 -10.08 2.95 0.67
CA LYS A 77 -9.80 3.07 -0.75
C LYS A 77 -8.44 2.47 -1.07
N PHE A 78 -8.42 1.61 -2.10
CA PHE A 78 -7.20 1.03 -2.65
C PHE A 78 -7.12 1.42 -4.12
N GLY A 79 -5.94 1.85 -4.58
CA GLY A 79 -5.76 2.31 -5.95
C GLY A 79 -4.30 2.59 -6.26
N PHE A 80 -4.11 3.29 -7.35
CA PHE A 80 -2.79 3.73 -7.79
C PHE A 80 -2.87 5.17 -8.31
N PHE A 81 -1.72 5.82 -8.42
CA PHE A 81 -1.58 7.15 -9.00
C PHE A 81 -0.20 7.32 -9.64
N GLU A 82 -0.12 8.26 -10.57
CA GLU A 82 1.13 8.71 -11.16
C GLU A 82 1.66 9.90 -10.35
N GLY A 83 2.91 9.81 -9.92
CA GLY A 83 3.60 10.94 -9.33
C GLY A 83 3.91 12.00 -10.39
N ASN A 84 3.91 13.27 -9.99
CA ASN A 84 4.14 14.38 -10.89
C ASN A 84 5.54 15.01 -10.77
N ASN A 85 6.39 14.50 -9.88
CA ASN A 85 7.74 14.99 -9.61
C ASN A 85 7.79 16.49 -9.28
N ASP A 86 6.78 16.99 -8.59
CA ASP A 86 6.65 18.38 -8.16
C ASP A 86 6.35 18.45 -6.66
N ASP A 87 6.82 19.49 -5.98
CA ASP A 87 6.51 19.72 -4.56
C ASP A 87 5.05 20.12 -4.34
N ASP A 88 4.40 20.69 -5.37
CA ASP A 88 2.94 20.74 -5.46
C ASP A 88 2.40 19.42 -6.04
N GLY A 89 2.57 18.37 -5.24
CA GLY A 89 2.46 16.99 -5.65
C GLY A 89 1.05 16.53 -6.00
N ALA A 90 0.95 15.28 -6.42
CA ALA A 90 -0.30 14.66 -6.82
C ALA A 90 -1.34 14.69 -5.68
N PHE A 91 -2.59 15.02 -6.03
CA PHE A 91 -3.75 14.86 -5.14
C PHE A 91 -4.47 13.54 -5.43
N ILE A 92 -4.70 12.76 -4.40
CA ILE A 92 -5.33 11.46 -4.49
C ILE A 92 -6.70 11.51 -3.78
N TYR A 93 -7.76 11.42 -4.59
CA TYR A 93 -9.13 11.42 -4.09
C TYR A 93 -9.51 10.06 -3.49
N THR A 94 -9.92 10.03 -2.24
CA THR A 94 -10.41 8.83 -1.55
C THR A 94 -11.92 8.84 -1.31
N GLY A 95 -12.56 10.02 -1.31
CA GLY A 95 -13.97 10.21 -0.97
C GLY A 95 -14.23 10.41 0.53
N PHE A 96 -13.18 10.37 1.35
CA PHE A 96 -13.20 10.60 2.79
C PHE A 96 -11.86 11.18 3.25
N ARG A 97 -11.82 11.72 4.47
CA ARG A 97 -10.54 12.09 5.10
C ARG A 97 -9.81 10.84 5.57
N PRO A 98 -8.64 10.52 5.03
CA PRO A 98 -7.89 9.37 5.50
C PRO A 98 -7.36 9.58 6.92
N ARG A 99 -7.33 8.48 7.69
CA ARG A 99 -6.65 8.36 8.98
C ARG A 99 -5.28 7.73 8.79
N LEU A 100 -5.23 6.66 8.02
CA LEU A 100 -4.04 5.89 7.68
C LEU A 100 -3.90 5.81 6.17
N VAL A 101 -2.68 6.05 5.67
CA VAL A 101 -2.33 5.88 4.26
C VAL A 101 -1.00 5.14 4.17
N PHE A 102 -0.92 4.12 3.33
CA PHE A 102 0.36 3.62 2.84
C PHE A 102 0.56 3.99 1.37
N ILE A 103 1.81 4.19 0.99
CA ILE A 103 2.24 4.45 -0.39
C ILE A 103 3.44 3.55 -0.71
N LYS A 104 3.44 2.94 -1.89
CA LYS A 104 4.56 2.14 -2.39
C LYS A 104 4.82 2.44 -3.86
N ASN A 105 6.04 2.85 -4.18
CA ASN A 105 6.53 2.93 -5.55
C ASN A 105 6.64 1.52 -6.14
N ILE A 106 6.02 1.27 -7.30
CA ILE A 106 6.05 -0.04 -7.94
C ILE A 106 7.09 -0.15 -9.06
N ASP A 107 7.60 0.97 -9.56
CA ASP A 107 8.56 1.01 -10.67
C ASP A 107 10.01 1.01 -10.21
N ALA A 108 10.27 1.39 -8.97
CA ALA A 108 11.62 1.53 -8.43
C ALA A 108 11.74 0.95 -7.01
N THR A 109 12.98 0.70 -6.60
CA THR A 109 13.31 0.30 -5.24
C THR A 109 13.07 1.45 -4.29
N ASN A 110 12.02 1.35 -3.48
CA ASN A 110 11.63 2.32 -2.47
C ASN A 110 10.91 1.62 -1.32
N ARG A 111 10.83 2.28 -0.16
CA ARG A 111 10.17 1.75 1.04
C ARG A 111 8.65 1.74 0.93
N TRP A 112 8.02 1.00 1.82
CA TRP A 112 6.60 1.08 2.10
C TRP A 112 6.35 2.20 3.10
N ILE A 113 5.99 3.37 2.61
CA ILE A 113 5.80 4.56 3.45
C ILE A 113 4.40 4.58 4.02
N VAL A 114 4.30 4.79 5.33
CA VAL A 114 3.03 4.83 6.06
C VAL A 114 2.88 6.16 6.79
N HIS A 115 1.72 6.78 6.64
CA HIS A 115 1.33 7.99 7.36
C HIS A 115 0.07 7.73 8.17
N ASP A 116 0.08 8.18 9.42
CA ASP A 116 -1.04 8.06 10.36
C ASP A 116 -1.34 9.43 10.96
N SER A 117 -2.51 9.98 10.67
CA SER A 117 -2.93 11.29 11.15
C SER A 117 -3.15 11.36 12.67
N ALA A 118 -3.14 10.23 13.39
CA ALA A 118 -3.15 10.22 14.85
C ALA A 118 -1.83 10.66 15.47
N ARG A 119 -0.72 10.32 14.81
CA ARG A 119 0.63 10.65 15.31
C ARG A 119 0.99 12.11 15.10
N ARG A 120 0.41 12.74 14.08
CA ARG A 120 0.52 14.18 13.82
C ARG A 120 -0.82 14.69 13.30
N THR A 121 -1.46 15.54 14.05
CA THR A 121 -2.85 15.99 13.81
C THR A 121 -2.96 17.18 12.86
N PHE A 122 -1.83 17.74 12.40
CA PHE A 122 -1.77 18.89 11.48
C PHE A 122 -0.86 18.61 10.27
N ASN A 123 -1.13 19.29 9.18
CA ASN A 123 -0.37 19.22 7.95
C ASN A 123 0.84 20.17 7.95
N PRO A 124 1.91 19.87 7.20
CA PRO A 124 2.11 18.61 6.51
C PRO A 124 2.42 17.47 7.48
N MET A 125 1.92 16.28 7.18
CA MET A 125 2.30 15.06 7.86
C MET A 125 3.69 14.64 7.40
N ASN A 126 4.70 14.79 8.27
CA ASN A 126 6.11 14.51 7.98
C ASN A 126 6.75 13.52 8.96
N LEU A 127 5.93 12.70 9.61
CA LEU A 127 6.34 11.63 10.53
C LEU A 127 6.01 10.27 9.90
N PRO A 128 6.68 9.86 8.81
CA PRO A 128 6.43 8.56 8.19
C PRO A 128 6.88 7.41 9.09
N LEU A 129 6.32 6.23 8.84
CA LEU A 129 6.88 4.94 9.23
C LEU A 129 7.16 4.13 7.97
N ASP A 130 8.11 3.22 8.05
CA ASP A 130 8.44 2.30 6.98
C ASP A 130 8.04 0.87 7.40
N TRP A 131 7.11 0.23 6.69
CA TRP A 131 6.64 -1.12 7.05
C TRP A 131 7.69 -2.22 6.82
N ASP A 132 8.68 -1.94 5.99
CA ASP A 132 9.77 -2.85 5.65
C ASP A 132 11.02 -2.68 6.53
N GLU A 133 10.92 -1.88 7.60
CA GLU A 133 12.05 -1.58 8.50
C GLU A 133 11.68 -1.71 9.98
N SER A 134 12.68 -1.79 10.83
CA SER A 134 12.54 -1.95 12.27
C SER A 134 12.88 -0.71 13.10
N TYR A 135 13.26 0.39 12.47
CA TYR A 135 13.55 1.62 13.21
C TYR A 135 12.27 2.42 13.53
N GLY A 136 12.38 3.28 14.52
CA GLY A 136 11.25 4.04 15.03
C GLY A 136 10.85 5.21 14.13
N GLU A 137 9.90 5.99 14.61
CA GLU A 137 9.42 7.21 13.98
C GLU A 137 10.57 8.21 13.74
N TYR A 138 10.53 8.87 12.60
CA TYR A 138 11.48 9.90 12.23
C TYR A 138 10.80 11.05 11.50
N THR A 139 11.44 12.22 11.47
CA THR A 139 10.97 13.37 10.69
C THR A 139 11.58 13.33 9.29
N SER A 140 10.75 13.51 8.25
CA SER A 140 11.20 13.54 6.86
C SER A 140 10.53 14.66 6.08
N ALA A 141 11.31 15.58 5.52
CA ALA A 141 10.82 16.59 4.60
C ALA A 141 10.52 16.01 3.21
N SER A 142 11.21 14.93 2.81
CA SER A 142 11.04 14.28 1.50
C SER A 142 9.89 13.27 1.44
N ARG A 143 9.13 13.08 2.54
CA ARG A 143 8.02 12.13 2.61
C ARG A 143 6.78 12.77 3.22
N GLN A 144 6.53 14.01 2.85
CA GLN A 144 5.41 14.77 3.39
C GLN A 144 4.14 14.55 2.57
N ILE A 145 3.02 14.43 3.29
CA ILE A 145 1.68 14.50 2.70
C ILE A 145 0.79 15.44 3.49
N ASP A 146 -0.25 15.95 2.86
CA ASP A 146 -1.38 16.58 3.54
C ASP A 146 -2.56 15.62 3.59
N PHE A 147 -3.14 15.43 4.77
CA PHE A 147 -4.45 14.80 4.94
C PHE A 147 -5.55 15.84 4.71
N LEU A 148 -6.39 15.63 3.70
CA LEU A 148 -7.47 16.53 3.29
C LEU A 148 -8.83 15.88 3.58
N SER A 149 -9.90 16.68 3.54
CA SER A 149 -11.26 16.21 3.87
C SER A 149 -11.78 15.08 2.98
N ASN A 150 -11.22 14.93 1.78
CA ASN A 150 -11.70 13.98 0.76
C ASN A 150 -10.54 13.20 0.09
N GLY A 151 -9.34 13.21 0.68
CA GLY A 151 -8.18 12.55 0.12
C GLY A 151 -6.89 12.94 0.81
N PHE A 152 -5.77 12.70 0.12
CA PHE A 152 -4.45 13.16 0.54
C PHE A 152 -3.69 13.76 -0.63
N LYS A 153 -2.70 14.58 -0.33
CA LYS A 153 -1.85 15.23 -1.33
C LYS A 153 -0.39 15.06 -0.98
N CYS A 154 0.43 14.65 -1.94
CA CYS A 154 1.88 14.63 -1.78
C CYS A 154 2.42 16.06 -1.72
N ARG A 155 3.42 16.31 -0.84
CA ARG A 155 4.02 17.63 -0.61
C ARG A 155 5.52 17.59 -0.82
N THR A 156 5.96 16.85 -1.83
CA THR A 156 7.35 16.65 -2.19
C THR A 156 7.44 16.08 -3.60
N SER A 157 8.56 16.33 -4.27
CA SER A 157 8.96 15.72 -5.54
C SER A 157 9.75 14.40 -5.37
N ASP A 158 9.96 13.95 -4.12
CA ASP A 158 10.79 12.78 -3.83
C ASP A 158 10.23 11.49 -4.43
N ALA A 159 11.13 10.70 -5.05
CA ALA A 159 10.78 9.45 -5.72
C ALA A 159 10.20 8.36 -4.80
N SER A 160 10.29 8.52 -3.48
CA SER A 160 9.68 7.55 -2.55
C SER A 160 8.15 7.61 -2.56
N ILE A 161 7.56 8.80 -2.82
CA ILE A 161 6.10 8.99 -2.80
C ILE A 161 5.51 9.81 -3.95
N ASN A 162 6.31 10.54 -4.76
CA ASN A 162 5.78 11.43 -5.81
C ASN A 162 6.76 11.75 -6.94
N GLY A 163 7.80 10.96 -7.21
CA GLY A 163 8.61 11.09 -8.43
C GLY A 163 7.81 10.73 -9.68
N SER A 164 8.44 10.75 -10.87
CA SER A 164 7.80 10.36 -12.14
C SER A 164 7.65 8.83 -12.26
N ASN A 165 6.90 8.23 -11.33
CA ASN A 165 6.68 6.80 -11.20
C ASN A 165 5.22 6.51 -10.87
N THR A 166 4.82 5.25 -11.00
CA THR A 166 3.54 4.73 -10.55
C THR A 166 3.62 4.30 -9.09
N TYR A 167 2.61 4.66 -8.32
CA TYR A 167 2.49 4.34 -6.89
C TYR A 167 1.19 3.61 -6.62
N VAL A 168 1.25 2.54 -5.84
CA VAL A 168 0.06 1.95 -5.24
C VAL A 168 -0.16 2.52 -3.85
N TYR A 169 -1.42 2.61 -3.45
CA TYR A 169 -1.79 3.08 -2.13
C TYR A 169 -2.97 2.30 -1.53
N GLY A 170 -3.04 2.32 -0.22
CA GLY A 170 -4.24 2.00 0.54
C GLY A 170 -4.48 3.09 1.57
N ALA A 171 -5.74 3.46 1.72
CA ALA A 171 -6.19 4.50 2.63
C ALA A 171 -7.38 4.01 3.45
N TRP A 172 -7.41 4.35 4.74
CA TRP A 172 -8.52 4.08 5.64
C TRP A 172 -8.93 5.37 6.37
N GLY A 173 -10.24 5.56 6.48
CA GLY A 173 -10.85 6.64 7.24
C GLY A 173 -11.02 6.27 8.72
N ASP A 174 -11.23 7.30 9.53
CA ASP A 174 -11.60 7.20 10.94
C ASP A 174 -13.12 7.39 11.07
N VAL A 175 -13.89 6.47 10.51
CA VAL A 175 -15.35 6.54 10.51
C VAL A 175 -15.89 5.32 11.24
N PRO A 176 -16.64 5.49 12.33
CA PRO A 176 -17.30 4.36 12.98
C PRO A 176 -18.33 3.74 12.03
N PHE A 177 -18.29 2.45 11.85
CA PHE A 177 -19.36 1.74 11.18
C PHE A 177 -20.66 1.84 12.01
N LYS A 178 -21.79 1.86 11.32
CA LYS A 178 -23.13 1.96 11.93
C LYS A 178 -23.38 1.02 13.14
N TYR A 179 -22.67 -0.11 13.16
CA TYR A 179 -22.83 -1.15 14.19
C TYR A 179 -21.54 -1.44 14.96
N ASN A 180 -20.51 -0.62 14.82
CA ASN A 180 -19.25 -0.75 15.53
C ASN A 180 -19.07 0.45 16.48
N ASN A 181 -19.28 0.22 17.76
CA ASN A 181 -19.11 1.20 18.84
C ASN A 181 -17.77 1.00 19.58
N THR A 182 -16.79 0.36 18.98
CA THR A 182 -15.44 0.24 19.57
C THR A 182 -14.68 1.52 19.30
N PHE A 183 -14.29 2.18 20.37
CA PHE A 183 -13.44 3.37 20.39
C PHE A 183 -12.00 2.98 20.64
#